data_ba04a1c7c489997225a61574f0a4a4a8
#
_entry.id   ba04a1c7c489997225a61574f0a4a4a8
#
_cell.length_a   1.000
_cell.length_b   1.000
_cell.length_c   1.000
_cell.angle_alpha   90.00
_cell.angle_beta   90.00
_cell.angle_gamma   90.00
#
_symmetry.space_group_name_H-M   'P 1'
#
loop_
_entity.id
_entity.type
_entity.pdbx_description
1 polymer ?
#
loop_
_entity_poly.entity_id
_entity_poly.type
_entity_poly.pdbx_seq_one_letter_code
_entity_poly.pdbx_strand_id
1 'polypeptide(L)'
;MRFLQTTLKHPWRNVGGVTALLIGVYFAFIFLGKGIEYFPEVEQPFGMVDIRARGDLSTAERDALVRQVEERVLGMPEIEFLYAKTGSNDQGAEDQIGTLTLNYIEWDQRRSSNEVLADIRARTSDLVGIRIETRKPDSGPPIGKPIRIEFSSRFPEALEAAVADVRDLMENTTGILNIEDSRPLPGIEWQIKVDRAEAARFGADISLVGAMVQLVTNGIKIGEYRPDDSDDEIDIRVRYPEAQRSLAQIDDLRIPSEQGLIPISTFVERVPAQKVSNIRRIDMRRTMAIDVDVDAGYLVNDL
;
A
#
# COMPACT_ATOMS: atom_id res chain seq x y z
N MET A 1 59.30 33.61 -8.56
CA MET A 1 59.20 35.08 -8.70
C MET A 1 58.76 35.56 -10.11
N ARG A 2 59.24 35.01 -11.24
CA ARG A 2 58.83 35.44 -12.59
C ARG A 2 57.33 35.33 -12.87
N PHE A 3 56.65 34.28 -12.39
CA PHE A 3 55.22 34.11 -12.56
C PHE A 3 54.40 35.22 -11.89
N LEU A 4 54.73 35.51 -10.65
CA LEU A 4 54.05 36.57 -9.90
C LEU A 4 54.21 37.96 -10.53
N GLN A 5 55.40 38.28 -11.06
CA GLN A 5 55.68 39.53 -11.77
C GLN A 5 54.88 39.65 -13.10
N THR A 6 54.72 38.53 -13.82
CA THR A 6 53.94 38.50 -15.06
C THR A 6 52.43 38.64 -14.77
N THR A 7 51.96 38.03 -13.70
CA THR A 7 50.56 38.11 -13.25
C THR A 7 50.18 39.52 -12.82
N LEU A 8 51.08 40.23 -12.08
CA LEU A 8 50.85 41.59 -11.67
C LEU A 8 50.94 42.61 -12.80
N LYS A 9 51.73 42.34 -13.84
CA LYS A 9 51.85 43.21 -15.03
C LYS A 9 50.64 43.23 -15.94
N HIS A 10 49.81 42.16 -15.89
CA HIS A 10 48.66 42.02 -16.78
C HIS A 10 47.35 41.62 -16.02
N PRO A 11 46.88 42.44 -15.07
CA PRO A 11 45.76 42.09 -14.19
C PRO A 11 44.49 41.74 -14.99
N TRP A 12 44.15 42.49 -16.01
CA TRP A 12 42.95 42.27 -16.85
C TRP A 12 43.00 40.97 -17.64
N ARG A 13 44.18 40.51 -18.08
CA ARG A 13 44.33 39.21 -18.77
C ARG A 13 44.11 38.05 -17.80
N ASN A 14 44.53 38.18 -16.55
CA ASN A 14 44.34 37.18 -15.52
C ASN A 14 42.83 37.09 -15.11
N VAL A 15 42.23 38.26 -14.89
CA VAL A 15 40.79 38.33 -14.61
C VAL A 15 39.97 37.74 -15.77
N GLY A 16 40.30 38.12 -17.02
CA GLY A 16 39.66 37.56 -18.20
C GLY A 16 39.83 36.04 -18.33
N GLY A 17 41.08 35.55 -18.04
CA GLY A 17 41.36 34.10 -18.05
C GLY A 17 40.59 33.32 -17.01
N VAL A 18 40.52 33.82 -15.77
CA VAL A 18 39.74 33.18 -14.69
C VAL A 18 38.23 33.22 -15.00
N THR A 19 37.74 34.36 -15.49
CA THR A 19 36.33 34.46 -15.90
C THR A 19 35.99 33.53 -17.03
N ALA A 20 36.84 33.41 -18.05
CA ALA A 20 36.63 32.49 -19.16
C ALA A 20 36.69 31.00 -18.70
N LEU A 21 37.58 30.68 -17.78
CA LEU A 21 37.66 29.35 -17.18
C LEU A 21 36.40 29.04 -16.36
N LEU A 22 35.92 29.97 -15.58
CA LEU A 22 34.69 29.82 -14.78
C LEU A 22 33.47 29.61 -15.67
N ILE A 23 33.36 30.42 -16.73
CA ILE A 23 32.29 30.26 -17.75
C ILE A 23 32.42 28.89 -18.43
N GLY A 24 33.62 28.46 -18.80
CA GLY A 24 33.87 27.17 -19.42
C GLY A 24 33.51 25.99 -18.51
N VAL A 25 33.83 26.06 -17.22
CA VAL A 25 33.41 25.05 -16.23
C VAL A 25 31.89 25.01 -16.07
N TYR A 26 31.24 26.19 -16.07
CA TYR A 26 29.78 26.28 -15.95
C TYR A 26 29.10 25.67 -17.19
N PHE A 27 29.60 25.95 -18.39
CA PHE A 27 29.12 25.31 -19.61
C PHE A 27 29.37 23.80 -19.62
N ALA A 28 30.57 23.38 -19.22
CA ALA A 28 30.89 21.95 -19.11
C ALA A 28 29.94 21.24 -18.13
N PHE A 29 29.63 21.87 -17.00
CA PHE A 29 28.69 21.33 -16.01
C PHE A 29 27.26 21.21 -16.58
N ILE A 30 26.77 22.24 -17.32
CA ILE A 30 25.43 22.21 -17.92
C ILE A 30 25.33 21.11 -19.00
N PHE A 31 26.33 20.94 -19.85
CA PHE A 31 26.26 20.02 -20.99
C PHE A 31 26.75 18.59 -20.67
N LEU A 32 27.65 18.42 -19.71
CA LEU A 32 28.18 17.10 -19.31
C LEU A 32 27.70 16.65 -17.94
N GLY A 33 27.08 17.52 -17.17
CA GLY A 33 26.52 17.20 -15.86
C GLY A 33 25.29 16.31 -15.99
N LYS A 34 25.23 15.26 -15.17
CA LYS A 34 24.07 14.33 -15.07
C LYS A 34 23.00 14.79 -14.07
N GLY A 35 22.98 16.10 -13.75
CA GLY A 35 22.10 16.64 -12.73
C GLY A 35 22.75 16.75 -11.35
N ILE A 36 22.01 17.28 -10.38
CA ILE A 36 22.42 17.41 -8.97
C ILE A 36 21.49 16.53 -8.16
N GLU A 37 22.01 15.51 -7.54
CA GLU A 37 21.31 14.68 -6.59
C GLU A 37 21.66 15.14 -5.18
N TYR A 38 20.67 15.67 -4.45
CA TYR A 38 20.87 16.18 -3.10
C TYR A 38 21.01 15.07 -2.06
N PHE A 39 20.37 13.92 -2.32
CA PHE A 39 20.40 12.74 -1.46
C PHE A 39 20.75 11.52 -2.32
N PRO A 40 22.05 11.21 -2.47
CA PRO A 40 22.44 10.02 -3.23
C PRO A 40 21.87 8.77 -2.57
N GLU A 41 21.40 7.83 -3.37
CA GLU A 41 20.94 6.54 -2.88
C GLU A 41 22.10 5.82 -2.18
N VAL A 42 21.91 5.56 -0.89
CA VAL A 42 22.83 4.77 -0.08
C VAL A 42 22.32 3.34 -0.05
N GLU A 43 23.22 2.37 -0.07
CA GLU A 43 22.88 0.97 0.15
C GLU A 43 22.19 0.79 1.50
N GLN A 44 20.93 0.34 1.47
CA GLN A 44 20.13 0.13 2.67
C GLN A 44 20.37 -1.28 3.24
N PRO A 45 20.38 -1.45 4.57
CA PRO A 45 20.52 -2.75 5.20
C PRO A 45 19.23 -3.61 5.08
N PHE A 46 18.15 -3.03 4.58
CA PHE A 46 16.88 -3.73 4.43
C PHE A 46 16.14 -3.33 3.15
N GLY A 47 15.28 -4.21 2.70
CA GLY A 47 14.36 -4.02 1.57
C GLY A 47 12.94 -4.40 1.95
N MET A 48 11.99 -3.97 1.14
CA MET A 48 10.57 -4.29 1.35
C MET A 48 9.97 -4.87 0.06
N VAL A 49 9.10 -5.87 0.26
CA VAL A 49 8.33 -6.48 -0.81
C VAL A 49 6.86 -6.38 -0.43
N ASP A 50 6.14 -5.50 -1.07
CA ASP A 50 4.71 -5.34 -0.87
C ASP A 50 3.96 -6.28 -1.82
N ILE A 51 3.06 -7.06 -1.26
CA ILE A 51 2.26 -8.07 -1.97
C ILE A 51 0.86 -7.53 -2.10
N ARG A 52 0.38 -7.39 -3.32
CA ARG A 52 -0.93 -6.86 -3.65
C ARG A 52 -1.78 -7.89 -4.35
N ALA A 53 -3.05 -7.96 -3.99
CA ALA A 53 -4.05 -8.77 -4.67
C ALA A 53 -5.38 -8.03 -4.73
N ARG A 54 -6.14 -8.28 -5.80
CA ARG A 54 -7.49 -7.73 -5.95
C ARG A 54 -8.52 -8.77 -5.57
N GLY A 55 -9.58 -8.36 -4.90
CA GLY A 55 -10.71 -9.19 -4.51
C GLY A 55 -10.90 -9.28 -2.99
N ASP A 56 -12.04 -9.87 -2.61
CA ASP A 56 -12.39 -10.10 -1.21
C ASP A 56 -11.76 -11.42 -0.73
N LEU A 57 -10.46 -11.36 -0.38
CA LEU A 57 -9.72 -12.49 0.13
C LEU A 57 -9.88 -12.59 1.66
N SER A 58 -10.17 -13.78 2.15
CA SER A 58 -10.10 -14.10 3.57
C SER A 58 -8.66 -13.99 4.09
N THR A 59 -8.49 -13.87 5.40
CA THR A 59 -7.15 -13.83 6.02
C THR A 59 -6.32 -15.07 5.69
N ALA A 60 -6.96 -16.25 5.64
CA ALA A 60 -6.27 -17.50 5.29
C ALA A 60 -5.81 -17.53 3.83
N GLU A 61 -6.62 -17.02 2.90
CA GLU A 61 -6.23 -16.91 1.48
C GLU A 61 -5.10 -15.91 1.28
N ARG A 62 -5.14 -14.75 1.99
CA ARG A 62 -4.04 -13.79 1.98
C ARG A 62 -2.76 -14.39 2.52
N ASP A 63 -2.83 -15.11 3.63
CA ASP A 63 -1.68 -15.78 4.23
C ASP A 63 -1.08 -16.83 3.28
N ALA A 64 -1.92 -17.62 2.62
CA ALA A 64 -1.47 -18.59 1.63
C ALA A 64 -0.72 -17.94 0.44
N LEU A 65 -1.19 -16.78 -0.04
CA LEU A 65 -0.53 -16.04 -1.11
C LEU A 65 0.79 -15.40 -0.62
N VAL A 66 0.81 -14.83 0.58
CA VAL A 66 2.03 -14.27 1.18
C VAL A 66 3.10 -15.37 1.36
N ARG A 67 2.73 -16.56 1.83
CA ARG A 67 3.64 -17.70 1.94
C ARG A 67 4.25 -18.13 0.63
N GLN A 68 3.51 -18.12 -0.47
CA GLN A 68 4.07 -18.43 -1.79
C GLN A 68 5.20 -17.48 -2.17
N VAL A 69 5.07 -16.19 -1.84
CA VAL A 69 6.13 -15.21 -2.07
C VAL A 69 7.29 -15.43 -1.12
N GLU A 70 7.00 -15.66 0.16
CA GLU A 70 8.01 -15.96 1.18
C GLU A 70 8.88 -17.16 0.77
N GLU A 71 8.28 -18.27 0.33
CA GLU A 71 8.98 -19.49 -0.11
C GLU A 71 9.92 -19.24 -1.30
N ARG A 72 9.61 -18.27 -2.19
CA ARG A 72 10.48 -17.91 -3.33
C ARG A 72 11.68 -17.05 -2.91
N VAL A 73 11.56 -16.35 -1.80
CA VAL A 73 12.57 -15.43 -1.27
C VAL A 73 13.46 -16.12 -0.23
N LEU A 74 12.90 -17.08 0.51
CA LEU A 74 13.65 -17.88 1.48
C LEU A 74 14.84 -18.60 0.83
N GLY A 75 15.99 -18.58 1.53
CA GLY A 75 17.23 -19.23 1.08
C GLY A 75 18.07 -18.40 0.11
N MET A 76 17.72 -17.14 -0.16
CA MET A 76 18.63 -16.22 -0.85
C MET A 76 19.80 -15.85 0.05
N PRO A 77 21.06 -15.99 -0.44
CA PRO A 77 22.26 -15.83 0.40
C PRO A 77 22.47 -14.39 0.91
N GLU A 78 21.84 -13.41 0.26
CA GLU A 78 21.93 -12.00 0.62
C GLU A 78 21.00 -11.61 1.77
N ILE A 79 20.05 -12.48 2.14
CA ILE A 79 19.04 -12.22 3.17
C ILE A 79 19.44 -12.93 4.46
N GLU A 80 19.71 -12.16 5.50
CA GLU A 80 20.04 -12.65 6.83
C GLU A 80 18.79 -13.16 7.56
N PHE A 81 17.72 -12.34 7.56
CA PHE A 81 16.40 -12.75 8.05
C PHE A 81 15.28 -12.03 7.30
N LEU A 82 14.13 -12.66 7.32
CA LEU A 82 12.92 -12.19 6.65
C LEU A 82 11.80 -12.11 7.68
N TYR A 83 11.08 -10.97 7.68
CA TYR A 83 9.86 -10.79 8.45
C TYR A 83 8.67 -10.68 7.51
N ALA A 84 7.76 -11.65 7.57
CA ALA A 84 6.52 -11.67 6.79
C ALA A 84 5.34 -11.18 7.64
N LYS A 85 4.57 -10.26 7.12
CA LYS A 85 3.33 -9.77 7.72
C LYS A 85 2.19 -9.95 6.74
N THR A 86 1.15 -10.67 7.14
CA THR A 86 -0.11 -10.78 6.38
C THR A 86 -1.11 -9.75 6.87
N GLY A 87 -1.74 -9.04 5.94
CA GLY A 87 -2.70 -7.97 6.19
C GLY A 87 -2.23 -6.62 5.66
N SER A 88 -3.14 -5.66 5.59
CA SER A 88 -2.81 -4.28 5.24
C SER A 88 -2.29 -3.51 6.46
N ASN A 89 -1.42 -2.56 6.25
CA ASN A 89 -1.13 -1.52 7.22
C ASN A 89 -2.26 -0.47 7.18
N ASP A 90 -2.53 0.21 8.30
CA ASP A 90 -3.56 1.26 8.39
C ASP A 90 -3.34 2.41 7.38
N GLN A 91 -2.13 2.55 6.86
CA GLN A 91 -1.73 3.55 5.86
C GLN A 91 -1.43 2.96 4.48
N GLY A 92 -1.53 1.63 4.32
CA GLY A 92 -1.29 0.94 3.05
C GLY A 92 -2.46 1.07 2.08
N ALA A 93 -2.20 0.78 0.81
CA ALA A 93 -3.26 0.66 -0.19
C ALA A 93 -4.20 -0.51 0.16
N GLU A 94 -5.48 -0.38 -0.19
CA GLU A 94 -6.50 -1.40 0.13
C GLU A 94 -6.21 -2.78 -0.49
N ASP A 95 -5.47 -2.80 -1.61
CA ASP A 95 -5.09 -4.03 -2.30
C ASP A 95 -3.83 -4.70 -1.72
N GLN A 96 -3.17 -4.09 -0.73
CA GLN A 96 -2.03 -4.68 -0.06
C GLN A 96 -2.48 -5.79 0.88
N ILE A 97 -2.08 -7.03 0.58
CA ILE A 97 -2.44 -8.23 1.36
C ILE A 97 -1.34 -8.67 2.31
N GLY A 98 -0.11 -8.20 2.11
CA GLY A 98 1.02 -8.48 2.98
C GLY A 98 2.28 -7.72 2.60
N THR A 99 3.27 -7.80 3.48
CA THR A 99 4.60 -7.20 3.30
C THR A 99 5.66 -8.14 3.80
N LEU A 100 6.73 -8.34 3.02
CA LEU A 100 7.96 -8.95 3.49
C LEU A 100 8.98 -7.85 3.75
N THR A 101 9.53 -7.81 4.94
CA THR A 101 10.70 -6.98 5.26
C THR A 101 11.92 -7.88 5.23
N LEU A 102 12.87 -7.55 4.37
CA LEU A 102 14.10 -8.28 4.14
C LEU A 102 15.23 -7.56 4.90
N ASN A 103 15.90 -8.25 5.79
CA ASN A 103 17.13 -7.76 6.36
C ASN A 103 18.30 -8.40 5.63
N TYR A 104 19.18 -7.57 5.09
CA TYR A 104 20.30 -8.03 4.28
C TYR A 104 21.56 -8.24 5.14
N ILE A 105 22.41 -9.17 4.70
CA ILE A 105 23.78 -9.24 5.20
C ILE A 105 24.56 -7.96 4.87
N GLU A 106 25.75 -7.80 5.43
CA GLU A 106 26.61 -6.64 5.21
C GLU A 106 26.78 -6.31 3.72
N TRP A 107 26.75 -5.01 3.39
CA TRP A 107 26.70 -4.50 2.02
C TRP A 107 27.91 -4.91 1.15
N ASP A 108 29.08 -5.13 1.74
CA ASP A 108 30.31 -5.53 1.07
C ASP A 108 30.36 -7.03 0.74
N GLN A 109 29.43 -7.82 1.28
CA GLN A 109 29.34 -9.29 1.09
C GLN A 109 28.17 -9.72 0.20
N ARG A 110 27.44 -8.75 -0.36
CA ARG A 110 26.25 -9.03 -1.18
C ARG A 110 26.19 -8.19 -2.46
N ARG A 111 25.33 -8.62 -3.39
CA ARG A 111 24.95 -7.79 -4.54
C ARG A 111 24.22 -6.52 -4.08
N SER A 112 24.15 -5.53 -4.93
CA SER A 112 23.42 -4.29 -4.63
C SER A 112 21.94 -4.58 -4.29
N SER A 113 21.35 -3.74 -3.45
CA SER A 113 19.92 -3.87 -3.08
C SER A 113 19.00 -3.87 -4.32
N ASN A 114 19.35 -3.11 -5.36
CA ASN A 114 18.62 -3.06 -6.62
C ASN A 114 18.65 -4.41 -7.35
N GLU A 115 19.80 -5.06 -7.42
CA GLU A 115 19.96 -6.38 -8.06
C GLU A 115 19.21 -7.47 -7.29
N VAL A 116 19.26 -7.45 -5.96
CA VAL A 116 18.53 -8.39 -5.10
C VAL A 116 17.02 -8.22 -5.30
N LEU A 117 16.52 -6.99 -5.27
CA LEU A 117 15.10 -6.70 -5.49
C LEU A 117 14.64 -7.06 -6.92
N ALA A 118 15.50 -6.87 -7.92
CA ALA A 118 15.22 -7.31 -9.31
C ALA A 118 15.16 -8.84 -9.42
N ASP A 119 16.03 -9.57 -8.73
CA ASP A 119 16.02 -11.03 -8.67
C ASP A 119 14.73 -11.54 -8.00
N ILE A 120 14.29 -10.91 -6.91
CA ILE A 120 13.02 -11.23 -6.26
C ILE A 120 11.83 -11.02 -7.22
N ARG A 121 11.79 -9.90 -7.95
CA ARG A 121 10.75 -9.67 -8.96
C ARG A 121 10.73 -10.76 -10.04
N ALA A 122 11.91 -11.17 -10.50
CA ALA A 122 12.03 -12.23 -11.48
C ALA A 122 11.55 -13.59 -10.94
N ARG A 123 11.91 -13.96 -9.71
CA ARG A 123 11.49 -15.20 -9.04
C ARG A 123 10.01 -15.29 -8.74
N THR A 124 9.34 -14.16 -8.64
CA THR A 124 7.91 -14.06 -8.28
C THR A 124 7.01 -13.71 -9.46
N SER A 125 7.59 -13.49 -10.65
CA SER A 125 6.87 -13.05 -11.85
C SER A 125 5.85 -14.05 -12.39
N ASP A 126 5.99 -15.33 -12.07
CA ASP A 126 5.09 -16.43 -12.45
C ASP A 126 3.90 -16.61 -11.51
N LEU A 127 3.87 -15.90 -10.37
CA LEU A 127 2.79 -16.00 -9.40
C LEU A 127 1.54 -15.30 -9.91
N VAL A 128 0.46 -16.06 -10.05
CA VAL A 128 -0.81 -15.58 -10.60
C VAL A 128 -1.71 -15.05 -9.48
N GLY A 129 -2.44 -13.98 -9.79
CA GLY A 129 -3.43 -13.41 -8.85
C GLY A 129 -2.84 -12.39 -7.87
N ILE A 130 -1.54 -12.22 -7.86
CA ILE A 130 -0.85 -11.22 -7.03
C ILE A 130 0.04 -10.32 -7.89
N ARG A 131 0.30 -9.11 -7.37
CA ARG A 131 1.30 -8.18 -7.89
C ARG A 131 2.34 -7.95 -6.81
N ILE A 132 3.60 -8.03 -7.19
CA ILE A 132 4.73 -7.84 -6.29
C ILE A 132 5.36 -6.48 -6.58
N GLU A 133 5.45 -5.66 -5.56
CA GLU A 133 6.15 -4.38 -5.61
C GLU A 133 7.35 -4.43 -4.66
N THR A 134 8.54 -4.25 -5.22
CA THR A 134 9.77 -4.22 -4.45
C THR A 134 10.23 -2.80 -4.28
N ARG A 135 10.56 -2.39 -3.08
CA ARG A 135 11.06 -1.04 -2.80
C ARG A 135 12.17 -1.04 -1.78
N LYS A 136 13.03 -0.05 -1.87
CA LYS A 136 13.95 0.33 -0.80
C LYS A 136 13.24 1.32 0.11
N PRO A 137 13.49 1.29 1.42
CA PRO A 137 13.04 2.36 2.30
C PRO A 137 13.70 3.69 1.92
N ASP A 138 12.95 4.77 2.07
CA ASP A 138 13.48 6.10 1.82
C ASP A 138 14.62 6.42 2.77
N SER A 139 15.72 6.99 2.24
CA SER A 139 16.87 7.43 3.04
C SER A 139 16.64 8.79 3.73
N GLY A 140 15.40 9.26 3.80
CA GLY A 140 15.00 10.56 4.33
C GLY A 140 13.57 10.58 4.88
N PRO A 141 12.99 11.75 5.11
CA PRO A 141 11.57 11.84 5.42
C PRO A 141 10.75 11.19 4.30
N PRO A 142 9.70 10.41 4.63
CA PRO A 142 8.88 9.77 3.61
C PRO A 142 8.18 10.84 2.76
N ILE A 143 8.59 10.95 1.51
CA ILE A 143 8.04 11.92 0.54
C ILE A 143 7.00 11.30 -0.37
N GLY A 144 6.69 10.02 -0.20
CA GLY A 144 5.81 9.26 -1.10
C GLY A 144 6.50 8.90 -2.42
N LYS A 145 5.70 8.42 -3.38
CA LYS A 145 6.21 8.08 -4.71
C LYS A 145 6.60 9.33 -5.49
N PRO A 146 7.64 9.26 -6.36
CA PRO A 146 8.21 10.41 -7.07
C PRO A 146 7.20 11.17 -7.95
N ILE A 147 6.24 10.45 -8.54
CA ILE A 147 5.19 11.06 -9.36
C ILE A 147 3.83 10.76 -8.72
N ARG A 148 3.07 11.83 -8.50
CA ARG A 148 1.69 11.76 -8.02
C ARG A 148 0.80 12.61 -8.92
N ILE A 149 -0.20 11.98 -9.51
CA ILE A 149 -1.23 12.66 -10.33
C ILE A 149 -2.55 12.62 -9.58
N GLU A 150 -3.09 13.79 -9.27
CA GLU A 150 -4.38 13.93 -8.60
C GLU A 150 -5.49 14.30 -9.59
N PHE A 151 -6.58 13.55 -9.53
CA PHE A 151 -7.79 13.77 -10.32
C PHE A 151 -8.87 14.32 -9.39
N SER A 152 -9.43 15.45 -9.72
CA SER A 152 -10.50 16.08 -8.94
C SER A 152 -11.69 16.41 -9.84
N SER A 153 -12.89 16.00 -9.44
CA SER A 153 -14.11 16.29 -10.21
C SER A 153 -15.31 16.58 -9.31
N ARG A 154 -16.25 17.34 -9.85
CA ARG A 154 -17.61 17.49 -9.29
C ARG A 154 -18.50 16.28 -9.62
N PHE A 155 -18.11 15.49 -10.62
CA PHE A 155 -18.81 14.32 -11.10
C PHE A 155 -17.99 13.08 -10.73
N PRO A 156 -18.27 12.44 -9.59
CA PRO A 156 -17.48 11.31 -9.08
C PRO A 156 -17.40 10.13 -10.05
N GLU A 157 -18.44 9.91 -10.82
CA GLU A 157 -18.56 8.82 -11.81
C GLU A 157 -17.56 8.94 -12.96
N ALA A 158 -17.09 10.16 -13.27
CA ALA A 158 -16.10 10.39 -14.30
C ALA A 158 -14.67 10.13 -13.82
N LEU A 159 -14.42 10.12 -12.50
CA LEU A 159 -13.07 9.95 -11.94
C LEU A 159 -12.52 8.56 -12.17
N GLU A 160 -13.33 7.51 -11.97
CA GLU A 160 -12.88 6.12 -12.11
C GLU A 160 -12.44 5.81 -13.53
N ALA A 161 -13.19 6.30 -14.54
CA ALA A 161 -12.82 6.14 -15.93
C ALA A 161 -11.53 6.89 -16.29
N ALA A 162 -11.43 8.17 -15.87
CA ALA A 162 -10.24 8.97 -16.13
C ALA A 162 -8.97 8.37 -15.48
N VAL A 163 -9.07 7.85 -14.26
CA VAL A 163 -7.96 7.16 -13.58
C VAL A 163 -7.61 5.85 -14.30
N ALA A 164 -8.62 5.11 -14.81
CA ALA A 164 -8.36 3.91 -15.60
C ALA A 164 -7.57 4.21 -16.86
N ASP A 165 -8.01 5.19 -17.66
CA ASP A 165 -7.37 5.56 -18.92
C ASP A 165 -5.91 6.01 -18.72
N VAL A 166 -5.65 6.82 -17.68
CA VAL A 166 -4.29 7.29 -17.38
C VAL A 166 -3.43 6.15 -16.84
N ARG A 167 -3.99 5.26 -16.03
CA ARG A 167 -3.27 4.08 -15.58
C ARG A 167 -2.84 3.20 -16.75
N ASP A 168 -3.75 2.92 -17.69
CA ASP A 168 -3.43 2.11 -18.87
C ASP A 168 -2.33 2.77 -19.73
N LEU A 169 -2.33 4.10 -19.83
CA LEU A 169 -1.26 4.83 -20.48
C LEU A 169 0.09 4.64 -19.77
N MET A 170 0.09 4.75 -18.43
CA MET A 170 1.29 4.58 -17.63
C MET A 170 1.85 3.16 -17.65
N GLU A 171 0.98 2.14 -17.66
CA GLU A 171 1.40 0.72 -17.78
C GLU A 171 2.14 0.43 -19.10
N ASN A 172 1.86 1.22 -20.14
CA ASN A 172 2.52 1.13 -21.43
C ASN A 172 3.69 2.11 -21.60
N THR A 173 4.01 2.92 -20.60
CA THR A 173 5.11 3.90 -20.64
C THR A 173 6.38 3.28 -20.05
N THR A 174 7.46 3.30 -20.81
CA THR A 174 8.76 2.79 -20.35
C THR A 174 9.33 3.70 -19.26
N GLY A 175 9.90 3.11 -18.21
CA GLY A 175 10.50 3.86 -17.10
C GLY A 175 9.55 4.12 -15.92
N ILE A 176 8.29 3.71 -16.02
CA ILE A 176 7.32 3.78 -14.92
C ILE A 176 7.20 2.40 -14.27
N LEU A 177 7.25 2.39 -12.94
CA LEU A 177 7.12 1.18 -12.11
C LEU A 177 6.09 1.38 -11.00
N ASN A 178 5.64 0.26 -10.43
CA ASN A 178 4.84 0.22 -9.19
C ASN A 178 3.66 1.20 -9.19
N ILE A 179 2.84 1.14 -10.22
CA ILE A 179 1.68 2.02 -10.40
C ILE A 179 0.61 1.67 -9.35
N GLU A 180 0.30 2.63 -8.51
CA GLU A 180 -0.71 2.54 -7.45
C GLU A 180 -1.81 3.55 -7.72
N ASP A 181 -3.06 3.13 -7.70
CA ASP A 181 -4.20 4.01 -7.86
C ASP A 181 -5.20 3.87 -6.69
N SER A 182 -5.92 4.95 -6.42
CA SER A 182 -6.89 5.02 -5.32
C SER A 182 -8.31 4.65 -5.73
N ARG A 183 -8.50 3.96 -6.86
CA ARG A 183 -9.81 3.46 -7.25
C ARG A 183 -10.29 2.39 -6.27
N PRO A 184 -11.60 2.30 -6.04
CA PRO A 184 -12.17 1.23 -5.24
C PRO A 184 -11.75 -0.13 -5.78
N LEU A 185 -11.40 -1.05 -4.87
CA LEU A 185 -11.22 -2.44 -5.28
C LEU A 185 -12.57 -3.02 -5.69
N PRO A 186 -12.63 -3.77 -6.80
CA PRO A 186 -13.84 -4.50 -7.15
C PRO A 186 -14.13 -5.52 -6.04
N GLY A 187 -15.28 -5.40 -5.44
CA GLY A 187 -15.72 -6.28 -4.37
C GLY A 187 -17.20 -6.08 -4.09
N ILE A 188 -17.79 -7.06 -3.43
CA ILE A 188 -19.19 -7.03 -3.00
C ILE A 188 -19.20 -6.97 -1.48
N GLU A 189 -19.90 -6.00 -0.92
CA GLU A 189 -20.27 -5.98 0.49
C GLU A 189 -21.72 -6.40 0.68
N TRP A 190 -22.00 -7.11 1.77
CA TRP A 190 -23.35 -7.45 2.14
C TRP A 190 -23.93 -6.38 3.05
N GLN A 191 -24.80 -5.56 2.51
CA GLN A 191 -25.53 -4.58 3.31
C GLN A 191 -26.71 -5.26 4.01
N ILE A 192 -26.73 -5.11 5.33
CA ILE A 192 -27.81 -5.60 6.17
C ILE A 192 -28.83 -4.48 6.33
N LYS A 193 -30.00 -4.63 5.67
CA LYS A 193 -31.10 -3.70 5.73
C LYS A 193 -32.12 -4.20 6.74
N VAL A 194 -32.42 -3.40 7.74
CA VAL A 194 -33.39 -3.73 8.78
C VAL A 194 -34.69 -2.97 8.52
N ASP A 195 -35.80 -3.72 8.35
CA ASP A 195 -37.12 -3.13 8.38
C ASP A 195 -37.52 -2.80 9.82
N ARG A 196 -37.44 -1.51 10.14
CA ARG A 196 -37.70 -1.01 11.49
C ARG A 196 -39.18 -1.15 11.88
N ALA A 197 -40.11 -1.07 10.90
CA ALA A 197 -41.51 -1.19 11.16
C ALA A 197 -41.88 -2.65 11.51
N GLU A 198 -41.33 -3.60 10.77
CA GLU A 198 -41.54 -5.03 11.06
C GLU A 198 -40.83 -5.41 12.39
N ALA A 199 -39.61 -4.97 12.63
CA ALA A 199 -38.89 -5.21 13.90
C ALA A 199 -39.72 -4.71 15.10
N ALA A 200 -40.30 -3.51 15.00
CA ALA A 200 -41.16 -2.94 16.04
C ALA A 200 -42.44 -3.72 16.28
N ARG A 201 -43.05 -4.29 15.21
CA ARG A 201 -44.28 -5.15 15.35
C ARG A 201 -44.02 -6.41 16.15
N PHE A 202 -42.79 -6.92 16.10
CA PHE A 202 -42.38 -8.09 16.88
C PHE A 202 -41.79 -7.75 18.24
N GLY A 203 -41.66 -6.46 18.58
CA GLY A 203 -40.94 -6.01 19.78
C GLY A 203 -39.46 -6.39 19.79
N ALA A 204 -38.85 -6.47 18.60
CA ALA A 204 -37.47 -6.87 18.43
C ALA A 204 -36.53 -5.68 18.65
N ASP A 205 -35.49 -5.86 19.44
CA ASP A 205 -34.46 -4.85 19.63
C ASP A 205 -33.44 -4.91 18.46
N ILE A 206 -33.43 -3.85 17.65
CA ILE A 206 -32.54 -3.74 16.48
C ILE A 206 -31.08 -3.72 16.89
N SER A 207 -30.73 -3.25 18.09
CA SER A 207 -29.33 -3.23 18.56
C SER A 207 -28.75 -4.63 18.69
N LEU A 208 -29.59 -5.62 19.00
CA LEU A 208 -29.20 -7.01 19.08
C LEU A 208 -28.85 -7.61 17.71
N VAL A 209 -29.45 -7.12 16.63
CA VAL A 209 -29.10 -7.60 15.27
C VAL A 209 -27.62 -7.36 14.98
N GLY A 210 -27.12 -6.16 15.25
CA GLY A 210 -25.70 -5.83 15.07
C GLY A 210 -24.78 -6.71 15.92
N ALA A 211 -25.14 -6.91 17.19
CA ALA A 211 -24.37 -7.77 18.11
C ALA A 211 -24.37 -9.23 17.63
N MET A 212 -25.50 -9.76 17.15
CA MET A 212 -25.60 -11.13 16.65
C MET A 212 -24.80 -11.33 15.35
N VAL A 213 -24.82 -10.37 14.43
CA VAL A 213 -23.98 -10.40 13.23
C VAL A 213 -22.49 -10.37 13.61
N GLN A 214 -22.12 -9.51 14.57
CA GLN A 214 -20.76 -9.45 15.09
C GLN A 214 -20.32 -10.77 15.73
N LEU A 215 -21.22 -11.46 16.45
CA LEU A 215 -20.93 -12.75 17.07
C LEU A 215 -20.58 -13.84 16.02
N VAL A 216 -21.24 -13.82 14.87
CA VAL A 216 -20.97 -14.75 13.75
C VAL A 216 -19.67 -14.35 13.00
N THR A 217 -19.42 -13.08 12.82
CA THR A 217 -18.28 -12.56 12.03
C THR A 217 -16.99 -12.45 12.87
N ASN A 218 -16.81 -11.34 13.57
CA ASN A 218 -15.57 -10.98 14.27
C ASN A 218 -15.55 -11.41 15.74
N GLY A 219 -16.71 -11.82 16.28
CA GLY A 219 -16.89 -12.07 17.70
C GLY A 219 -17.08 -10.81 18.52
N ILE A 220 -17.64 -10.97 19.70
CA ILE A 220 -17.89 -9.90 20.67
C ILE A 220 -16.82 -9.96 21.74
N LYS A 221 -16.15 -8.85 22.01
CA LYS A 221 -15.25 -8.71 23.16
C LYS A 221 -16.09 -8.59 24.43
N ILE A 222 -15.91 -9.54 25.34
CA ILE A 222 -16.66 -9.60 26.62
C ILE A 222 -15.82 -9.16 27.80
N GLY A 223 -14.52 -9.07 27.63
CA GLY A 223 -13.58 -8.66 28.69
C GLY A 223 -12.15 -8.71 28.21
N GLU A 224 -11.25 -8.41 29.14
CA GLU A 224 -9.81 -8.46 28.97
C GLU A 224 -9.20 -9.29 30.10
N TYR A 225 -8.14 -9.99 29.80
CA TYR A 225 -7.33 -10.70 30.78
C TYR A 225 -5.90 -10.20 30.68
N ARG A 226 -5.33 -9.81 31.80
CA ARG A 226 -3.92 -9.41 31.90
C ARG A 226 -3.15 -10.55 32.57
N PRO A 227 -2.26 -11.24 31.81
CA PRO A 227 -1.39 -12.26 32.39
C PRO A 227 -0.36 -11.61 33.33
N ASP A 228 0.08 -12.36 34.34
CA ASP A 228 1.10 -11.90 35.29
C ASP A 228 2.50 -11.73 34.66
N ASP A 229 2.71 -12.35 33.49
CA ASP A 229 3.98 -12.38 32.73
C ASP A 229 4.01 -11.43 31.52
N SER A 230 2.96 -10.64 31.30
CA SER A 230 2.85 -9.69 30.19
C SER A 230 2.27 -8.36 30.62
N ASP A 231 2.81 -7.27 30.03
CA ASP A 231 2.25 -5.94 30.19
C ASP A 231 1.02 -5.71 29.30
N ASP A 232 0.83 -6.55 28.27
CA ASP A 232 -0.27 -6.43 27.33
C ASP A 232 -1.52 -7.20 27.79
N GLU A 233 -2.68 -6.59 27.60
CA GLU A 233 -3.98 -7.18 27.88
C GLU A 233 -4.44 -8.06 26.72
N ILE A 234 -5.00 -9.23 27.02
CA ILE A 234 -5.53 -10.19 26.04
C ILE A 234 -7.04 -10.07 26.00
N ASP A 235 -7.60 -9.81 24.82
CA ASP A 235 -9.03 -9.76 24.60
C ASP A 235 -9.70 -11.12 24.79
N ILE A 236 -10.70 -11.20 25.64
CA ILE A 236 -11.59 -12.35 25.72
C ILE A 236 -12.74 -12.14 24.74
N ARG A 237 -12.76 -12.92 23.66
CA ARG A 237 -13.78 -12.82 22.61
C ARG A 237 -14.62 -14.08 22.53
N VAL A 238 -15.94 -13.90 22.44
CA VAL A 238 -16.90 -14.95 22.15
C VAL A 238 -17.31 -14.86 20.68
N ARG A 239 -17.25 -15.97 19.97
CA ARG A 239 -17.68 -16.06 18.57
C ARG A 239 -18.15 -17.47 18.22
N TYR A 240 -18.91 -17.60 17.15
CA TYR A 240 -19.29 -18.93 16.64
C TYR A 240 -18.05 -19.74 16.20
N PRO A 241 -18.12 -21.08 16.30
CA PRO A 241 -17.09 -21.96 15.70
C PRO A 241 -16.92 -21.66 14.21
N GLU A 242 -15.71 -21.88 13.68
CA GLU A 242 -15.37 -21.54 12.29
C GLU A 242 -16.31 -22.17 11.26
N ALA A 243 -16.69 -23.42 11.45
CA ALA A 243 -17.64 -24.14 10.57
C ALA A 243 -19.04 -23.50 10.53
N GLN A 244 -19.39 -22.66 11.51
CA GLN A 244 -20.69 -21.97 11.60
C GLN A 244 -20.60 -20.49 11.30
N ARG A 245 -19.47 -19.98 10.78
CA ARG A 245 -19.30 -18.59 10.38
C ARG A 245 -19.60 -18.40 8.90
N SER A 246 -20.78 -18.77 8.48
CA SER A 246 -21.22 -18.61 7.10
C SER A 246 -22.32 -17.55 6.98
N LEU A 247 -22.53 -17.06 5.76
CA LEU A 247 -23.65 -16.15 5.47
C LEU A 247 -25.01 -16.80 5.79
N ALA A 248 -25.15 -18.12 5.58
CA ALA A 248 -26.36 -18.85 5.93
C ALA A 248 -26.64 -18.82 7.46
N GLN A 249 -25.59 -18.87 8.28
CA GLN A 249 -25.76 -18.77 9.72
C GLN A 249 -26.32 -17.43 10.16
N ILE A 250 -26.03 -16.34 9.41
CA ILE A 250 -26.63 -15.03 9.71
C ILE A 250 -28.14 -15.06 9.52
N ASP A 251 -28.65 -15.74 8.48
CA ASP A 251 -30.07 -15.84 8.22
C ASP A 251 -30.83 -16.68 9.27
N ASP A 252 -30.14 -17.68 9.84
CA ASP A 252 -30.67 -18.56 10.88
C ASP A 252 -30.61 -17.96 12.30
N LEU A 253 -29.96 -16.80 12.47
CA LEU A 253 -29.89 -16.13 13.75
C LEU A 253 -31.30 -15.80 14.29
N ARG A 254 -31.49 -16.01 15.59
CA ARG A 254 -32.73 -15.71 16.29
C ARG A 254 -32.48 -14.74 17.41
N ILE A 255 -33.33 -13.74 17.54
CA ILE A 255 -33.29 -12.78 18.65
C ILE A 255 -34.53 -12.89 19.54
N PRO A 256 -34.39 -12.58 20.81
CA PRO A 256 -35.53 -12.52 21.72
C PRO A 256 -36.46 -11.36 21.32
N SER A 257 -37.72 -11.62 21.37
CA SER A 257 -38.82 -10.66 21.19
C SER A 257 -39.93 -10.90 22.22
N GLU A 258 -40.94 -10.03 22.27
CA GLU A 258 -42.11 -10.20 23.12
C GLU A 258 -42.91 -11.49 22.77
N GLN A 259 -42.77 -12.01 21.58
CA GLN A 259 -43.44 -13.20 21.08
C GLN A 259 -42.56 -14.46 21.17
N GLY A 260 -41.36 -14.39 21.72
CA GLY A 260 -40.40 -15.47 21.80
C GLY A 260 -39.18 -15.25 20.90
N LEU A 261 -38.47 -16.33 20.56
CA LEU A 261 -37.30 -16.27 19.65
C LEU A 261 -37.75 -16.22 18.19
N ILE A 262 -37.49 -15.12 17.50
CA ILE A 262 -37.83 -14.94 16.09
C ILE A 262 -36.57 -14.90 15.22
N PRO A 263 -36.58 -15.48 14.00
CA PRO A 263 -35.49 -15.37 13.07
C PRO A 263 -35.27 -13.92 12.63
N ILE A 264 -34.03 -13.47 12.53
CA ILE A 264 -33.77 -12.11 12.05
C ILE A 264 -34.19 -11.92 10.58
N SER A 265 -34.20 -12.97 9.80
CA SER A 265 -34.65 -12.95 8.39
C SER A 265 -36.10 -12.49 8.20
N THR A 266 -36.91 -12.42 9.28
CA THR A 266 -38.29 -11.89 9.23
C THR A 266 -38.28 -10.37 8.95
N PHE A 267 -37.30 -9.63 9.40
CA PHE A 267 -37.23 -8.15 9.29
C PHE A 267 -35.86 -7.65 8.84
N VAL A 268 -34.94 -8.57 8.46
CA VAL A 268 -33.60 -8.23 7.98
C VAL A 268 -33.44 -8.82 6.57
N GLU A 269 -33.08 -7.97 5.62
CA GLU A 269 -32.73 -8.34 4.27
C GLU A 269 -31.22 -8.12 4.03
N ARG A 270 -30.54 -9.09 3.40
CA ARG A 270 -29.17 -8.94 2.93
C ARG A 270 -29.18 -8.57 1.46
N VAL A 271 -28.61 -7.41 1.15
CA VAL A 271 -28.52 -6.91 -0.23
C VAL A 271 -27.06 -6.83 -0.63
N PRO A 272 -26.66 -7.48 -1.74
CA PRO A 272 -25.33 -7.28 -2.28
C PRO A 272 -25.19 -5.85 -2.80
N ALA A 273 -24.16 -5.16 -2.39
CA ALA A 273 -23.82 -3.84 -2.86
C ALA A 273 -22.36 -3.79 -3.28
N GLN A 274 -22.01 -2.87 -4.16
CA GLN A 274 -20.63 -2.62 -4.49
C GLN A 274 -19.89 -2.12 -3.23
N LYS A 275 -18.76 -2.72 -2.95
CA LYS A 275 -17.93 -2.30 -1.82
C LYS A 275 -17.53 -0.83 -1.96
N VAL A 276 -17.81 -0.05 -0.94
CA VAL A 276 -17.42 1.35 -0.88
C VAL A 276 -16.06 1.43 -0.19
N SER A 277 -15.05 1.82 -0.95
CA SER A 277 -13.72 2.02 -0.42
C SER A 277 -13.53 3.44 0.15
N ASN A 278 -12.30 3.82 0.44
CA ASN A 278 -11.99 5.12 1.03
C ASN A 278 -12.40 6.28 0.11
N ILE A 279 -13.20 7.22 0.61
CA ILE A 279 -13.62 8.41 -0.13
C ILE A 279 -12.78 9.61 0.31
N ARG A 280 -11.82 10.02 -0.53
CA ARG A 280 -11.02 11.21 -0.30
C ARG A 280 -11.67 12.44 -0.92
N ARG A 281 -11.69 13.55 -0.16
CA ARG A 281 -12.12 14.86 -0.65
C ARG A 281 -11.06 15.90 -0.32
N ILE A 282 -10.73 16.70 -1.34
CA ILE A 282 -9.85 17.85 -1.22
C ILE A 282 -10.65 19.04 -1.76
N ASP A 283 -10.72 20.14 -1.02
CA ASP A 283 -11.50 21.32 -1.37
C ASP A 283 -12.95 21.00 -1.74
N MET A 284 -13.59 20.14 -0.93
CA MET A 284 -14.98 19.67 -1.09
C MET A 284 -15.25 18.89 -2.40
N ARG A 285 -14.24 18.55 -3.19
CA ARG A 285 -14.35 17.73 -4.39
C ARG A 285 -13.84 16.33 -4.13
N ARG A 286 -14.49 15.33 -4.73
CA ARG A 286 -13.96 13.98 -4.70
C ARG A 286 -12.67 13.92 -5.47
N THR A 287 -11.66 13.30 -4.89
CA THR A 287 -10.32 13.22 -5.45
C THR A 287 -9.86 11.77 -5.49
N MET A 288 -9.24 11.38 -6.60
CA MET A 288 -8.51 10.13 -6.77
C MET A 288 -7.07 10.46 -7.16
N ALA A 289 -6.15 9.56 -6.91
CA ALA A 289 -4.74 9.76 -7.25
C ALA A 289 -4.16 8.50 -7.91
N ILE A 290 -3.13 8.72 -8.73
CA ILE A 290 -2.21 7.70 -9.19
C ILE A 290 -0.83 8.09 -8.69
N ASP A 291 -0.20 7.16 -7.99
CA ASP A 291 1.16 7.29 -7.49
C ASP A 291 2.05 6.28 -8.21
N VAL A 292 3.21 6.71 -8.73
CA VAL A 292 4.11 5.81 -9.48
C VAL A 292 5.56 6.01 -9.10
N ASP A 293 6.33 4.93 -9.20
CA ASP A 293 7.78 4.95 -9.09
C ASP A 293 8.42 5.10 -10.47
N VAL A 294 9.65 5.60 -10.49
CA VAL A 294 10.46 5.76 -11.69
C VAL A 294 11.60 4.75 -11.66
N ASP A 295 11.83 4.06 -12.79
CA ASP A 295 12.88 3.06 -12.89
C ASP A 295 14.27 3.71 -12.87
N ALA A 296 15.26 2.95 -12.37
CA ALA A 296 16.64 3.40 -12.31
C ALA A 296 17.16 3.77 -13.72
N GLY A 297 17.64 5.00 -13.85
CA GLY A 297 18.16 5.53 -15.13
C GLY A 297 17.23 6.49 -15.86
N TYR A 298 16.02 6.68 -15.39
CA TYR A 298 15.08 7.70 -15.87
C TYR A 298 15.00 8.86 -14.87
N LEU A 299 14.83 10.07 -15.39
CA LEU A 299 14.57 11.25 -14.57
C LEU A 299 13.07 11.55 -14.56
N VAL A 300 12.54 11.94 -13.40
CA VAL A 300 11.11 12.31 -13.26
C VAL A 300 10.68 13.39 -14.26
N ASN A 301 11.59 14.28 -14.63
CA ASN A 301 11.30 15.36 -15.58
C ASN A 301 11.28 14.94 -17.05
N ASP A 302 11.70 13.74 -17.36
CA ASP A 302 11.79 13.22 -18.74
C ASP A 302 10.60 12.30 -19.09
N LEU A 303 9.79 11.96 -18.10
CA LEU A 303 8.58 11.14 -18.16
C LEU A 303 7.31 11.98 -18.10
#